data_bc2f37addeacd77ff95ea03748fc16fe
#
_entry.id   bc2f37addeacd77ff95ea03748fc16fe
#
_cell.length_a   1.000
_cell.length_b   1.000
_cell.length_c   1.000
_cell.angle_alpha   90.00
_cell.angle_beta   90.00
_cell.angle_gamma   90.00
#
_symmetry.space_group_name_H-M   'P 1'
#
loop_
_entity.id
_entity.type
_entity.pdbx_description
1 polymer ?
#
loop_
_entity_poly.entity_id
_entity_poly.type
_entity_poly.pdbx_seq_one_letter_code
_entity_poly.pdbx_strand_id
1 'polypeptide(L)'
;MLSNLLLLSPRPVVVCSDEYRYPSDVLVAYDGSLPAMRALQMYALLGLWREARVHVTSIAADSELATRRAHAAAEFLRGHDRSCTVVPIEAAMDPAEAIRIEVIDRGVGLLVMGAFGHRGWSNALFGSTTRRLVERPPCPLFLFH
;
A
#
# COMPACT_ATOMS: atom_id res chain seq x y z
N MET A 1 -5.48 17.25 10.80
CA MET A 1 -6.85 16.84 10.43
C MET A 1 -6.90 15.48 9.74
N LEU A 2 -6.19 15.29 8.65
CA LEU A 2 -6.14 13.99 7.94
C LEU A 2 -5.65 12.83 8.83
N SER A 3 -4.65 13.08 9.67
CA SER A 3 -4.11 12.10 10.62
C SER A 3 -5.16 11.54 11.57
N ASN A 4 -5.98 12.41 12.14
CA ASN A 4 -7.04 12.00 13.06
C ASN A 4 -8.15 11.23 12.33
N LEU A 5 -8.46 11.62 11.10
CA LEU A 5 -9.40 10.89 10.26
C LEU A 5 -8.90 9.46 10.00
N LEU A 6 -7.63 9.32 9.63
CA LEU A 6 -7.03 8.01 9.36
C LEU A 6 -6.98 7.12 10.60
N LEU A 7 -6.72 7.71 11.78
CA LEU A 7 -6.66 6.97 13.06
C LEU A 7 -8.02 6.52 13.57
N LEU A 8 -9.05 7.33 13.37
CA LEU A 8 -10.37 7.12 13.97
C LEU A 8 -11.36 6.48 13.01
N SER A 9 -11.03 6.43 11.71
CA SER A 9 -11.95 5.86 10.72
C SER A 9 -12.01 4.34 10.84
N PRO A 10 -13.20 3.77 11.08
CA PRO A 10 -13.39 2.31 11.03
C PRO A 10 -13.45 1.78 9.59
N ARG A 11 -13.23 2.63 8.61
CA ARG A 11 -13.32 2.32 7.18
C ARG A 11 -12.05 2.74 6.45
N PRO A 12 -11.72 2.09 5.33
CA PRO A 12 -10.65 2.54 4.45
C PRO A 12 -10.88 3.99 3.99
N VAL A 13 -9.80 4.73 3.84
CA VAL A 13 -9.81 6.10 3.37
C VAL A 13 -9.07 6.18 2.05
N VAL A 14 -9.67 6.82 1.05
CA VAL A 14 -9.01 7.14 -0.20
C VAL A 14 -8.63 8.61 -0.20
N VAL A 15 -7.33 8.87 -0.31
CA VAL A 15 -6.77 10.22 -0.47
C VAL A 15 -6.50 10.43 -1.95
N CYS A 16 -7.15 11.39 -2.58
CA CYS A 16 -6.97 11.71 -4.00
C CYS A 16 -7.03 13.22 -4.22
N SER A 17 -6.53 13.65 -5.37
CA SER A 17 -6.71 15.01 -5.86
C SER A 17 -8.08 15.19 -6.52
N ASP A 18 -8.43 16.44 -6.83
CA ASP A 18 -9.69 16.77 -7.53
C ASP A 18 -9.77 16.17 -8.95
N GLU A 19 -8.61 15.83 -9.53
CA GLU A 19 -8.50 15.22 -10.86
C GLU A 19 -8.38 13.69 -10.82
N TYR A 20 -9.14 13.06 -9.93
CA TYR A 20 -9.14 11.59 -9.83
C TYR A 20 -9.58 10.94 -11.14
N ARG A 21 -8.81 9.93 -11.58
CA ARG A 21 -9.14 9.06 -12.72
C ARG A 21 -9.14 7.60 -12.28
N TYR A 22 -9.93 6.78 -12.95
CA TYR A 22 -9.91 5.34 -12.72
C TYR A 22 -8.50 4.78 -12.99
N PRO A 23 -7.87 4.08 -12.04
CA PRO A 23 -6.51 3.60 -12.21
C PRO A 23 -6.45 2.41 -13.19
N SER A 24 -5.51 2.46 -14.13
CA SER A 24 -5.17 1.30 -14.97
C SER A 24 -4.29 0.31 -14.23
N ASP A 25 -3.47 0.81 -13.32
CA ASP A 25 -2.53 0.03 -12.51
C ASP A 25 -2.67 0.40 -11.04
N VAL A 26 -2.66 -0.62 -10.20
CA VAL A 26 -2.71 -0.52 -8.74
C VAL A 26 -1.45 -1.15 -8.17
N LEU A 27 -0.78 -0.45 -7.26
CA LEU A 27 0.34 -0.98 -6.49
C LEU A 27 -0.13 -1.29 -5.07
N VAL A 28 0.06 -2.52 -4.63
CA VAL A 28 -0.15 -2.92 -3.24
C VAL A 28 1.21 -2.99 -2.55
N ALA A 29 1.45 -2.13 -1.58
CA ALA A 29 2.65 -2.15 -0.74
C ALA A 29 2.38 -2.93 0.54
N TYR A 30 3.08 -4.04 0.72
CA TYR A 30 2.87 -4.97 1.83
C TYR A 30 4.15 -5.24 2.59
N ASP A 31 4.19 -4.87 3.86
CA ASP A 31 5.35 -5.03 4.74
C ASP A 31 5.17 -6.15 5.79
N GLY A 32 4.07 -6.90 5.72
CA GLY A 32 3.74 -7.95 6.68
C GLY A 32 3.14 -7.45 7.98
N SER A 33 2.93 -6.14 8.15
CA SER A 33 2.28 -5.56 9.33
C SER A 33 0.78 -5.83 9.35
N LEU A 34 0.18 -5.73 10.53
CA LEU A 34 -1.27 -5.88 10.67
C LEU A 34 -2.05 -4.82 9.88
N PRO A 35 -1.68 -3.53 9.88
CA PRO A 35 -2.32 -2.54 9.02
C PRO A 35 -2.20 -2.85 7.53
N ALA A 36 -1.04 -3.32 7.07
CA ALA A 36 -0.88 -3.72 5.68
C ALA A 36 -1.78 -4.91 5.31
N MET A 37 -1.88 -5.90 6.20
CA MET A 37 -2.79 -7.04 6.02
C MET A 37 -4.26 -6.58 5.97
N ARG A 38 -4.68 -5.70 6.86
CA ARG A 38 -6.05 -5.16 6.87
C ARG A 38 -6.38 -4.36 5.62
N ALA A 39 -5.44 -3.51 5.16
CA ALA A 39 -5.60 -2.76 3.91
C ALA A 39 -5.74 -3.70 2.70
N LEU A 40 -4.91 -4.73 2.63
CA LEU A 40 -4.97 -5.76 1.60
C LEU A 40 -6.31 -6.50 1.61
N GLN A 41 -6.79 -6.92 2.79
CA GLN A 41 -8.08 -7.58 2.97
C GLN A 41 -9.24 -6.68 2.52
N MET A 42 -9.26 -5.43 2.96
CA MET A 42 -10.32 -4.49 2.60
C MET A 42 -10.32 -4.19 1.11
N TYR A 43 -9.14 -4.01 0.50
CA TYR A 43 -9.03 -3.83 -0.94
C TYR A 43 -9.60 -5.02 -1.72
N ALA A 44 -9.28 -6.24 -1.32
CA ALA A 44 -9.78 -7.44 -1.95
C ALA A 44 -11.30 -7.61 -1.77
N LEU A 45 -11.81 -7.44 -0.53
CA LEU A 45 -13.22 -7.64 -0.19
C LEU A 45 -14.14 -6.60 -0.83
N LEU A 46 -13.73 -5.35 -0.89
CA LEU A 46 -14.53 -4.29 -1.51
C LEU A 46 -14.65 -4.46 -3.02
N GLY A 47 -13.74 -5.21 -3.65
CA GLY A 47 -13.79 -5.50 -5.08
C GLY A 47 -13.70 -4.24 -5.94
N LEU A 48 -13.08 -3.18 -5.45
CA LEU A 48 -12.90 -1.93 -6.17
C LEU A 48 -11.80 -2.07 -7.24
N TRP A 49 -11.92 -1.27 -8.28
CA TRP A 49 -10.93 -1.21 -9.39
C TRP A 49 -10.60 -2.58 -9.99
N ARG A 50 -11.63 -3.39 -10.28
CA ARG A 50 -11.47 -4.78 -10.75
C ARG A 50 -10.74 -4.89 -12.08
N GLU A 51 -10.89 -3.91 -12.96
CA GLU A 51 -10.25 -3.87 -14.28
C GLU A 51 -8.78 -3.44 -14.23
N ALA A 52 -8.31 -2.95 -13.09
CA ALA A 52 -6.93 -2.51 -12.95
C ALA A 52 -5.96 -3.71 -12.85
N ARG A 53 -4.79 -3.56 -13.45
CA ARG A 53 -3.66 -4.48 -13.24
C ARG A 53 -3.11 -4.28 -11.84
N VAL A 54 -2.89 -5.34 -11.11
CA VAL A 54 -2.41 -5.27 -9.73
C VAL A 54 -0.95 -5.71 -9.66
N HIS A 55 -0.12 -4.89 -9.06
CA HIS A 55 1.27 -5.18 -8.72
C HIS A 55 1.40 -5.24 -7.20
N VAL A 56 2.07 -6.26 -6.70
CA VAL A 56 2.30 -6.43 -5.26
C VAL A 56 3.78 -6.27 -4.98
N THR A 57 4.12 -5.30 -4.14
CA THR A 57 5.49 -5.06 -3.72
C THR A 57 5.66 -5.24 -2.21
N SER A 58 6.82 -5.71 -1.83
CA SER A 58 7.36 -5.61 -0.49
C SER A 58 8.79 -5.14 -0.57
N ILE A 59 9.18 -4.25 0.33
CA ILE A 59 10.51 -3.65 0.36
C ILE A 59 11.20 -4.06 1.64
N ALA A 60 12.38 -4.65 1.52
CA ALA A 60 13.23 -5.02 2.64
C ALA A 60 14.70 -4.98 2.23
N ALA A 61 15.60 -4.83 3.22
CA ALA A 61 17.04 -4.98 2.99
C ALA A 61 17.42 -6.43 2.65
N ASP A 62 16.61 -7.39 3.12
CA ASP A 62 16.72 -8.81 2.81
C ASP A 62 15.78 -9.17 1.65
N SER A 63 16.36 -9.58 0.54
CA SER A 63 15.62 -9.91 -0.69
C SER A 63 14.69 -11.12 -0.50
N GLU A 64 15.10 -12.10 0.30
CA GLU A 64 14.28 -13.27 0.60
C GLU A 64 13.03 -12.88 1.42
N LEU A 65 13.20 -11.99 2.39
CA LEU A 65 12.09 -11.47 3.18
C LEU A 65 11.10 -10.66 2.30
N ALA A 66 11.61 -9.78 1.43
CA ALA A 66 10.79 -9.02 0.49
C ALA A 66 10.00 -9.98 -0.42
N THR A 67 10.65 -11.00 -0.95
CA THR A 67 10.04 -12.00 -1.82
C THR A 67 8.94 -12.79 -1.10
N ARG A 68 9.20 -13.32 0.10
CA ARG A 68 8.20 -14.06 0.87
C ARG A 68 6.96 -13.22 1.18
N ARG A 69 7.14 -11.97 1.60
CA ARG A 69 6.04 -11.06 1.91
C ARG A 69 5.21 -10.72 0.68
N ALA A 70 5.84 -10.37 -0.43
CA ALA A 70 5.16 -10.04 -1.67
C ALA A 70 4.36 -11.25 -2.21
N HIS A 71 4.92 -12.45 -2.15
CA HIS A 71 4.22 -13.68 -2.55
C HIS A 71 3.03 -13.98 -1.64
N ALA A 72 3.16 -13.85 -0.31
CA ALA A 72 2.06 -14.08 0.61
C ALA A 72 0.85 -13.14 0.34
N ALA A 73 1.12 -11.86 0.08
CA ALA A 73 0.08 -10.91 -0.30
C ALA A 73 -0.55 -11.25 -1.67
N ALA A 74 0.28 -11.67 -2.62
CA ALA A 74 -0.21 -12.08 -3.95
C ALA A 74 -1.09 -13.33 -3.90
N GLU A 75 -0.73 -14.32 -3.09
CA GLU A 75 -1.55 -15.53 -2.88
C GLU A 75 -2.91 -15.18 -2.30
N PHE A 76 -2.95 -14.29 -1.31
CA PHE A 76 -4.19 -13.79 -0.75
C PHE A 76 -5.08 -13.14 -1.82
N LEU A 77 -4.53 -12.27 -2.65
CA LEU A 77 -5.27 -11.60 -3.73
C LEU A 77 -5.79 -12.59 -4.77
N ARG A 78 -4.98 -13.57 -5.16
CA ARG A 78 -5.39 -14.63 -6.10
C ARG A 78 -6.52 -15.49 -5.54
N GLY A 79 -6.52 -15.76 -4.24
CA GLY A 79 -7.64 -16.43 -3.55
C GLY A 79 -8.95 -15.62 -3.57
N HIS A 80 -8.88 -14.32 -3.90
CA HIS A 80 -10.03 -13.43 -4.09
C HIS A 80 -10.26 -13.05 -5.57
N ASP A 81 -9.83 -13.91 -6.49
CA ASP A 81 -9.98 -13.72 -7.95
C ASP A 81 -9.31 -12.44 -8.47
N ARG A 82 -8.20 -12.04 -7.83
CA ARG A 82 -7.41 -10.87 -8.25
C ARG A 82 -6.05 -11.34 -8.78
N SER A 83 -5.92 -11.36 -10.10
CA SER A 83 -4.62 -11.60 -10.74
C SER A 83 -3.65 -10.46 -10.41
N CYS A 84 -2.41 -10.79 -10.09
CA CYS A 84 -1.40 -9.81 -9.75
C CYS A 84 0.01 -10.24 -10.14
N THR A 85 0.88 -9.25 -10.38
CA THR A 85 2.32 -9.41 -10.60
C THR A 85 3.05 -9.17 -9.28
N VAL A 86 4.02 -10.01 -8.98
CA VAL A 86 4.85 -9.90 -7.77
C VAL A 86 6.13 -9.13 -8.10
N VAL A 87 6.41 -8.08 -7.32
CA VAL A 87 7.53 -7.16 -7.52
C VAL A 87 8.26 -6.95 -6.18
N PRO A 88 9.02 -7.94 -5.69
CA PRO A 88 9.80 -7.75 -4.48
C PRO A 88 10.97 -6.79 -4.74
N ILE A 89 11.27 -5.93 -3.78
CA ILE A 89 12.32 -4.92 -3.88
C ILE A 89 13.30 -5.12 -2.74
N GLU A 90 14.53 -5.49 -3.09
CA GLU A 90 15.65 -5.39 -2.18
C GLU A 90 16.19 -3.98 -2.22
N ALA A 91 16.05 -3.26 -1.13
CA ALA A 91 16.54 -1.89 -1.04
C ALA A 91 16.95 -1.53 0.38
N ALA A 92 18.13 -0.89 0.48
CA ALA A 92 18.59 -0.23 1.69
C ALA A 92 18.10 1.22 1.79
N MET A 93 17.40 1.71 0.76
CA MET A 93 16.84 3.05 0.74
C MET A 93 15.55 3.14 1.57
N ASP A 94 15.09 4.36 1.81
CA ASP A 94 13.80 4.64 2.43
C ASP A 94 12.66 3.96 1.66
N PRO A 95 11.81 3.17 2.32
CA PRO A 95 10.68 2.52 1.66
C PRO A 95 9.72 3.48 0.94
N ALA A 96 9.51 4.70 1.44
CA ALA A 96 8.68 5.68 0.76
C ALA A 96 9.25 6.10 -0.60
N GLU A 97 10.56 6.23 -0.70
CA GLU A 97 11.22 6.56 -1.97
C GLU A 97 11.18 5.38 -2.95
N ALA A 98 11.39 4.16 -2.47
CA ALA A 98 11.26 2.97 -3.30
C ALA A 98 9.84 2.83 -3.87
N ILE A 99 8.82 3.07 -3.05
CA ILE A 99 7.42 3.08 -3.50
C ILE A 99 7.17 4.18 -4.54
N ARG A 100 7.72 5.39 -4.35
CA ARG A 100 7.57 6.49 -5.33
C ARG A 100 8.14 6.11 -6.70
N ILE A 101 9.32 5.52 -6.71
CA ILE A 101 9.95 5.06 -7.94
C ILE A 101 9.05 4.05 -8.66
N GLU A 102 8.54 3.04 -7.96
CA GLU A 102 7.64 2.04 -8.54
C GLU A 102 6.34 2.65 -9.07
N VAL A 103 5.76 3.62 -8.33
CA VAL A 103 4.55 4.32 -8.78
C VAL A 103 4.79 5.06 -10.08
N ILE A 104 5.92 5.77 -10.20
CA ILE A 104 6.27 6.54 -11.40
C ILE A 104 6.60 5.61 -12.56
N ASP A 105 7.47 4.63 -12.35
CA ASP A 105 7.96 3.75 -13.42
C ASP A 105 6.85 2.88 -14.03
N ARG A 106 5.84 2.51 -13.24
CA ARG A 106 4.71 1.71 -13.69
C ARG A 106 3.47 2.50 -14.08
N GLY A 107 3.48 3.81 -13.89
CA GLY A 107 2.29 4.65 -14.12
C GLY A 107 1.13 4.28 -13.21
N VAL A 108 1.41 3.96 -11.94
CA VAL A 108 0.41 3.53 -10.97
C VAL A 108 -0.57 4.66 -10.67
N GLY A 109 -1.86 4.36 -10.77
CA GLY A 109 -2.95 5.29 -10.49
C GLY A 109 -3.58 5.14 -9.11
N LEU A 110 -3.21 4.11 -8.34
CA LEU A 110 -3.65 3.89 -6.97
C LEU A 110 -2.61 3.10 -6.18
N LEU A 111 -2.23 3.59 -5.02
CA LEU A 111 -1.40 2.89 -4.05
C LEU A 111 -2.24 2.39 -2.88
N VAL A 112 -2.25 1.07 -2.66
CA VAL A 112 -2.88 0.42 -1.51
C VAL A 112 -1.82 0.12 -0.47
N MET A 113 -2.00 0.62 0.75
CA MET A 113 -1.06 0.38 1.84
C MET A 113 -1.72 0.48 3.22
N GLY A 114 -1.09 -0.15 4.20
CA GLY A 114 -1.45 0.04 5.59
C GLY A 114 -1.08 1.44 6.07
N ALA A 115 -1.94 2.02 6.88
CA ALA A 115 -1.63 3.21 7.65
C ALA A 115 -1.20 2.80 9.06
N PHE A 116 -0.16 3.42 9.61
CA PHE A 116 0.28 3.18 11.00
C PHE A 116 0.90 1.78 11.28
N GLY A 117 1.82 1.32 10.44
CA GLY A 117 2.58 0.09 10.68
C GLY A 117 3.83 0.33 11.54
N HIS A 118 4.02 -0.53 12.52
CA HIS A 118 5.16 -0.77 13.42
C HIS A 118 5.38 0.18 14.60
N ARG A 119 5.13 -0.43 15.75
CA ARG A 119 5.52 -0.10 17.12
C ARG A 119 4.75 0.98 17.84
N GLY A 120 3.84 0.53 18.67
CA GLY A 120 3.55 1.15 19.95
C GLY A 120 2.58 2.32 19.90
N TRP A 121 1.54 2.14 20.63
CA TRP A 121 0.50 3.07 21.02
C TRP A 121 1.00 4.32 21.77
N SER A 122 2.30 4.61 21.75
CA SER A 122 2.87 5.77 22.41
C SER A 122 3.63 6.65 21.41
N ASN A 123 3.03 7.77 21.06
CA ASN A 123 3.65 9.00 20.54
C ASN A 123 4.18 9.08 19.10
N ALA A 124 3.98 8.10 18.22
CA ALA A 124 4.25 8.29 16.79
C ALA A 124 2.99 7.99 15.99
N LEU A 125 2.25 9.02 15.69
CA LEU A 125 0.92 8.97 15.05
C LEU A 125 0.92 8.43 13.62
N PHE A 126 2.08 8.25 13.01
CA PHE A 126 2.26 7.68 11.67
C PHE A 126 3.57 6.90 11.59
N GLY A 127 3.58 5.74 10.93
CA GLY A 127 4.82 5.17 10.42
C GLY A 127 5.50 6.18 9.48
N SER A 128 6.82 6.26 9.50
CA SER A 128 7.56 7.26 8.69
C SER A 128 7.22 7.16 7.20
N THR A 129 7.04 5.96 6.69
CA THR A 129 6.65 5.70 5.29
C THR A 129 5.26 6.26 4.97
N THR A 130 4.25 5.95 5.79
CA THR A 130 2.88 6.46 5.61
C THR A 130 2.86 7.98 5.63
N ARG A 131 3.52 8.59 6.62
CA ARG A 131 3.59 10.05 6.74
C ARG A 131 4.16 10.69 5.49
N ARG A 132 5.31 10.23 5.01
CA ARG A 132 5.97 10.78 3.82
C ARG A 132 5.13 10.66 2.55
N LEU A 133 4.41 9.53 2.40
CA LEU A 133 3.54 9.32 1.25
C LEU A 133 2.26 10.15 1.32
N VAL A 134 1.71 10.35 2.52
CA VAL A 134 0.52 11.21 2.72
C VAL A 134 0.83 12.69 2.57
N GLU A 135 2.00 13.14 3.03
CA GLU A 135 2.44 14.54 2.87
C GLU A 135 2.67 14.92 1.40
N ARG A 136 3.15 13.96 0.59
CA ARG A 136 3.37 14.15 -0.86
C ARG A 136 2.94 12.88 -1.60
N PRO A 137 1.65 12.67 -1.80
CA PRO A 137 1.17 11.46 -2.44
C PRO A 137 1.60 11.39 -3.91
N PRO A 138 2.25 10.29 -4.33
CA PRO A 138 2.68 10.12 -5.73
C PRO A 138 1.51 9.83 -6.67
N CYS A 139 0.42 9.32 -6.12
CA CYS A 139 -0.85 9.00 -6.77
C CYS A 139 -1.93 8.92 -5.68
N PRO A 140 -3.20 8.70 -6.01
CA PRO A 140 -4.23 8.38 -5.04
C PRO A 140 -3.82 7.23 -4.10
N LEU A 141 -4.14 7.36 -2.81
CA LEU A 141 -3.79 6.40 -1.77
C LEU A 141 -5.05 5.76 -1.20
N PHE A 142 -5.09 4.43 -1.15
CA PHE A 142 -6.06 3.66 -0.38
C PHE A 142 -5.39 3.21 0.92
N LEU A 143 -5.87 3.72 2.04
CA LEU A 143 -5.26 3.56 3.36
C LEU A 143 -6.24 2.89 4.33
N PHE A 144 -5.72 1.93 5.11
CA PHE A 144 -6.45 1.33 6.23
C PHE A 144 -5.49 0.90 7.34
N HIS A 145 -5.95 0.86 8.59
CA HIS A 145 -5.15 0.51 9.78
C HIS A 145 -5.65 -0.71 10.52
#